data_dc63c3f9a50facd3b7e84e21d610ec76
#
_entry.id   dc63c3f9a50facd3b7e84e21d610ec76
#
_cell.length_a   1.000
_cell.length_b   1.000
_cell.length_c   1.000
_cell.angle_alpha   90.00
_cell.angle_beta   90.00
_cell.angle_gamma   90.00
#
_symmetry.space_group_name_H-M   'P 1'
#
loop_
_entity.id
_entity.type
_entity.pdbx_description
1 polymer ?
#
loop_
_entity_poly.entity_id
_entity_poly.type
_entity_poly.pdbx_seq_one_letter_code
_entity_poly.pdbx_strand_id
1 'polypeptide(L)'
;MSTLADVQNQSDTRGIILGKVGVTGVYHPLTIRDKTTETQTVTGKFDIFVGLHPDQRGAHLSHLVDGLHKYASTLFSMDDLVGLIKDIRSKQDQEGIPFTDANIEVTFKYFLEKSAPSSEMKSLVGYDCGFHVELNGSGHKAVSVTVPVSTVCPCSQEISDNGAHNQ
;
A
#
# COMPACT_ATOMS: atom_id res chain seq x y z
N MET A 1 25.32 -29.38 -9.34
CA MET A 1 24.57 -28.19 -9.77
C MET A 1 25.47 -26.99 -9.53
N SER A 2 25.82 -26.24 -10.57
CA SER A 2 26.61 -25.00 -10.40
C SER A 2 25.74 -23.98 -9.68
N THR A 3 26.13 -23.51 -8.51
CA THR A 3 25.53 -22.37 -7.83
C THR A 3 25.70 -21.14 -8.72
N LEU A 4 24.60 -20.60 -9.21
CA LEU A 4 24.65 -19.31 -9.92
C LEU A 4 25.20 -18.24 -8.94
N ALA A 5 26.16 -17.44 -9.45
CA ALA A 5 26.72 -16.36 -8.64
C ALA A 5 25.64 -15.33 -8.32
N ASP A 6 25.50 -14.95 -7.06
CA ASP A 6 24.62 -13.85 -6.63
C ASP A 6 25.22 -12.52 -7.08
N VAL A 7 24.77 -12.05 -8.25
CA VAL A 7 25.26 -10.81 -8.86
C VAL A 7 24.74 -9.56 -8.13
N GLN A 8 23.58 -9.66 -7.47
CA GLN A 8 22.94 -8.52 -6.79
C GLN A 8 23.66 -8.15 -5.50
N ASN A 9 24.24 -9.14 -4.82
CA ASN A 9 25.03 -8.96 -3.60
C ASN A 9 26.52 -8.62 -3.86
N GLN A 10 26.90 -8.41 -5.13
CA GLN A 10 28.27 -7.98 -5.45
C GLN A 10 28.48 -6.50 -5.10
N SER A 11 29.70 -6.14 -4.75
CA SER A 11 30.09 -4.76 -4.51
C SER A 11 29.93 -3.91 -5.78
N ASP A 12 29.41 -2.71 -5.63
CA ASP A 12 29.33 -1.68 -6.68
C ASP A 12 30.40 -0.61 -6.44
N THR A 13 31.14 -0.31 -7.48
CA THR A 13 32.21 0.70 -7.45
C THR A 13 31.78 2.08 -7.90
N ARG A 14 30.52 2.24 -8.35
CA ARG A 14 29.99 3.51 -8.85
C ARG A 14 29.65 4.51 -7.73
N GLY A 15 29.39 4.03 -6.50
CA GLY A 15 29.11 4.87 -5.34
C GLY A 15 27.79 5.65 -5.45
N ILE A 16 26.80 5.13 -6.19
CA ILE A 16 25.52 5.82 -6.41
C ILE A 16 24.49 5.34 -5.39
N ILE A 17 23.98 6.24 -4.57
CA ILE A 17 22.87 5.98 -3.64
C ILE A 17 21.56 6.01 -4.42
N LEU A 18 20.76 4.95 -4.31
CA LEU A 18 19.41 4.91 -4.85
C LEU A 18 18.41 4.88 -3.69
N GLY A 19 17.64 5.96 -3.52
CA GLY A 19 16.70 6.10 -2.40
C GLY A 19 15.49 5.16 -2.51
N LYS A 20 15.08 4.76 -3.71
CA LYS A 20 13.93 3.87 -3.93
C LYS A 20 14.21 2.91 -5.09
N VAL A 21 14.33 1.64 -4.77
CA VAL A 21 14.44 0.53 -5.74
C VAL A 21 13.40 -0.51 -5.36
N GLY A 22 12.58 -0.97 -6.28
CA GLY A 22 11.54 -1.90 -5.89
C GLY A 22 10.61 -2.32 -7.02
N VAL A 23 9.42 -2.75 -6.63
CA VAL A 23 8.36 -3.22 -7.52
C VAL A 23 7.11 -2.37 -7.35
N THR A 24 6.39 -2.13 -8.43
CA THR A 24 5.13 -1.39 -8.45
C THR A 24 4.03 -2.18 -9.12
N GLY A 25 2.78 -1.92 -8.72
CA GLY A 25 1.62 -2.52 -9.37
C GLY A 25 1.48 -4.02 -9.13
N VAL A 26 1.96 -4.54 -8.01
CA VAL A 26 1.77 -5.95 -7.65
C VAL A 26 0.36 -6.12 -7.09
N TYR A 27 -0.51 -6.82 -7.80
CA TYR A 27 -1.88 -7.06 -7.36
C TYR A 27 -1.98 -8.32 -6.51
N HIS A 28 -2.65 -8.20 -5.36
CA HIS A 28 -2.92 -9.33 -4.48
C HIS A 28 -4.29 -9.20 -3.80
N PRO A 29 -5.07 -10.29 -3.67
CA PRO A 29 -6.31 -10.25 -2.90
C PRO A 29 -6.01 -9.99 -1.42
N LEU A 30 -6.82 -9.14 -0.79
CA LEU A 30 -6.74 -8.78 0.62
C LEU A 30 -8.08 -8.99 1.28
N THR A 31 -8.09 -9.55 2.49
CA THR A 31 -9.27 -9.56 3.34
C THR A 31 -9.09 -8.50 4.42
N ILE A 32 -9.90 -7.47 4.39
CA ILE A 32 -9.87 -6.34 5.35
C ILE A 32 -11.09 -6.39 6.27
N ARG A 33 -10.95 -5.79 7.46
CA ARG A 33 -12.05 -5.70 8.41
C ARG A 33 -13.15 -4.76 7.89
N ASP A 34 -14.38 -5.22 7.95
CA ASP A 34 -15.58 -4.45 7.66
C ASP A 34 -16.47 -4.39 8.91
N LYS A 35 -17.06 -3.21 9.16
CA LYS A 35 -17.91 -2.99 10.34
C LYS A 35 -19.25 -3.70 10.24
N THR A 36 -19.77 -3.88 9.03
CA THR A 36 -21.12 -4.40 8.77
C THR A 36 -21.11 -5.88 8.44
N THR A 37 -20.16 -6.31 7.61
CA THR A 37 -20.05 -7.69 7.11
C THR A 37 -18.90 -8.47 7.76
N GLU A 38 -18.28 -7.90 8.83
CA GLU A 38 -17.09 -8.38 9.52
C GLU A 38 -15.83 -8.32 8.67
N THR A 39 -15.89 -8.76 7.42
CA THR A 39 -14.76 -8.75 6.47
C THR A 39 -15.21 -8.42 5.06
N GLN A 40 -14.30 -7.83 4.30
CA GLN A 40 -14.45 -7.60 2.87
C GLN A 40 -13.18 -8.01 2.13
N THR A 41 -13.33 -8.82 1.09
CA THR A 41 -12.21 -9.16 0.20
C THR A 41 -12.13 -8.15 -0.93
N VAL A 42 -10.95 -7.53 -1.07
CA VAL A 42 -10.65 -6.50 -2.07
C VAL A 42 -9.38 -6.86 -2.83
N THR A 43 -9.16 -6.23 -3.97
CA THR A 43 -7.88 -6.32 -4.68
C THR A 43 -6.97 -5.18 -4.24
N GLY A 44 -5.89 -5.50 -3.55
CA GLY A 44 -4.83 -4.54 -3.20
C GLY A 44 -3.82 -4.43 -4.34
N LYS A 45 -3.43 -3.20 -4.65
CA LYS A 45 -2.29 -2.87 -5.52
C LYS A 45 -1.15 -2.41 -4.63
N PHE A 46 -0.05 -3.16 -4.64
CA PHE A 46 1.13 -2.91 -3.82
C PHE A 46 2.24 -2.26 -4.62
N ASP A 47 2.84 -1.23 -4.02
CA ASP A 47 4.09 -0.62 -4.44
C ASP A 47 5.07 -0.76 -3.27
N ILE A 48 6.21 -1.47 -3.50
CA ILE A 48 7.16 -1.85 -2.45
C ILE A 48 8.55 -1.40 -2.87
N PHE A 49 9.20 -0.61 -2.04
CA PHE A 49 10.52 -0.05 -2.29
C PHE A 49 11.45 -0.23 -1.09
N VAL A 50 12.72 -0.36 -1.38
CA VAL A 50 13.83 -0.32 -0.43
C VAL A 50 14.88 0.67 -0.89
N GLY A 51 15.62 1.25 0.02
CA GLY A 51 16.83 2.01 -0.30
C GLY A 51 17.98 1.07 -0.64
N LEU A 52 18.81 1.44 -1.59
CA LEU A 52 20.00 0.71 -1.99
C LEU A 52 21.27 1.47 -1.57
N HIS A 53 22.12 0.80 -0.79
CA HIS A 53 23.40 1.35 -0.35
C HIS A 53 24.33 1.55 -1.57
N PRO A 54 25.19 2.60 -1.58
CA PRO A 54 26.05 2.91 -2.72
C PRO A 54 27.04 1.79 -3.09
N ASP A 55 27.39 0.93 -2.12
CA ASP A 55 28.29 -0.20 -2.34
C ASP A 55 27.59 -1.46 -2.84
N GLN A 56 26.26 -1.44 -3.01
CA GLN A 56 25.45 -2.55 -3.48
C GLN A 56 25.11 -2.45 -4.95
N ARG A 57 25.24 -3.56 -5.66
CA ARG A 57 24.96 -3.65 -7.08
C ARG A 57 23.46 -3.73 -7.41
N GLY A 58 22.64 -4.29 -6.53
CA GLY A 58 21.21 -4.44 -6.76
C GLY A 58 20.42 -4.84 -5.50
N ALA A 59 19.10 -4.80 -5.61
CA ALA A 59 18.17 -5.30 -4.59
C ALA A 59 17.56 -6.63 -5.04
N HIS A 60 17.32 -7.54 -4.08
CA HIS A 60 16.64 -8.81 -4.32
C HIS A 60 15.10 -8.59 -4.43
N LEU A 61 14.63 -8.19 -5.61
CA LEU A 61 13.22 -7.81 -5.83
C LEU A 61 12.24 -8.96 -5.54
N SER A 62 12.66 -10.23 -5.73
CA SER A 62 11.84 -11.40 -5.38
C SER A 62 11.46 -11.43 -3.90
N HIS A 63 12.36 -11.03 -3.01
CA HIS A 63 12.11 -10.98 -1.55
C HIS A 63 11.01 -9.98 -1.18
N LEU A 64 10.84 -8.92 -2.00
CA LEU A 64 9.80 -7.91 -1.78
C LEU A 64 8.39 -8.49 -2.03
N VAL A 65 8.28 -9.43 -2.95
CA VAL A 65 6.99 -10.03 -3.36
C VAL A 65 6.67 -11.30 -2.57
N ASP A 66 7.68 -12.13 -2.25
CA ASP A 66 7.49 -13.41 -1.53
C ASP A 66 6.74 -13.25 -0.21
N GLY A 67 6.98 -12.16 0.51
CA GLY A 67 6.33 -11.86 1.78
C GLY A 67 4.84 -11.61 1.67
N LEU A 68 4.33 -11.14 0.52
CA LEU A 68 2.91 -10.77 0.37
C LEU A 68 1.96 -11.96 0.61
N HIS A 69 2.29 -13.14 0.11
CA HIS A 69 1.45 -14.34 0.29
C HIS A 69 1.22 -14.70 1.76
N LYS A 70 2.23 -14.49 2.60
CA LYS A 70 2.15 -14.77 4.04
C LYS A 70 1.11 -13.88 4.73
N TYR A 71 1.10 -12.59 4.40
CA TYR A 71 0.25 -11.60 5.06
C TYR A 71 -1.14 -11.49 4.43
N ALA A 72 -1.28 -11.76 3.14
CA ALA A 72 -2.54 -11.63 2.44
C ALA A 72 -3.55 -12.76 2.71
N SER A 73 -3.12 -13.89 3.27
CA SER A 73 -3.99 -15.02 3.63
C SER A 73 -4.77 -14.82 4.94
N THR A 74 -4.49 -13.75 5.68
CA THR A 74 -5.11 -13.41 6.97
C THR A 74 -5.94 -12.13 6.86
N LEU A 75 -6.60 -11.74 7.96
CA LEU A 75 -7.24 -10.44 8.05
C LEU A 75 -6.17 -9.34 8.01
N PHE A 76 -6.10 -8.64 6.88
CA PHE A 76 -5.04 -7.70 6.57
C PHE A 76 -5.22 -6.36 7.28
N SER A 77 -4.13 -5.86 7.85
CA SER A 77 -4.08 -4.64 8.64
C SER A 77 -2.80 -3.83 8.36
N MET A 78 -2.73 -2.63 8.92
CA MET A 78 -1.51 -1.81 8.89
C MET A 78 -0.31 -2.52 9.56
N ASP A 79 -0.55 -3.33 10.58
CA ASP A 79 0.52 -4.04 11.28
C ASP A 79 1.12 -5.17 10.44
N ASP A 80 0.35 -5.72 9.48
CA ASP A 80 0.86 -6.70 8.52
C ASP A 80 1.85 -6.06 7.54
N LEU A 81 1.63 -4.79 7.12
CA LEU A 81 2.63 -4.04 6.35
C LEU A 81 3.93 -3.84 7.13
N VAL A 82 3.83 -3.53 8.42
CA VAL A 82 5.00 -3.43 9.30
C VAL A 82 5.71 -4.78 9.43
N GLY A 83 4.93 -5.86 9.56
CA GLY A 83 5.46 -7.23 9.57
C GLY A 83 6.20 -7.56 8.29
N LEU A 84 5.62 -7.23 7.14
CA LEU A 84 6.24 -7.43 5.82
C LEU A 84 7.58 -6.69 5.69
N ILE A 85 7.64 -5.42 6.10
CA ILE A 85 8.91 -4.66 6.09
C ILE A 85 9.96 -5.32 7.00
N LYS A 86 9.57 -5.79 8.19
CA LYS A 86 10.49 -6.47 9.10
C LYS A 86 11.01 -7.78 8.52
N ASP A 87 10.16 -8.54 7.82
CA ASP A 87 10.58 -9.78 7.15
C ASP A 87 11.55 -9.49 6.00
N ILE A 88 11.29 -8.45 5.19
CA ILE A 88 12.21 -7.99 4.14
C ILE A 88 13.56 -7.63 4.74
N ARG A 89 13.55 -6.82 5.81
CA ARG A 89 14.76 -6.42 6.52
C ARG A 89 15.55 -7.62 7.05
N SER A 90 14.85 -8.55 7.72
CA SER A 90 15.50 -9.75 8.26
C SER A 90 16.19 -10.60 7.20
N LYS A 91 15.57 -10.74 6.02
CA LYS A 91 16.17 -11.44 4.87
C LYS A 91 17.44 -10.72 4.39
N GLN A 92 17.39 -9.41 4.25
CA GLN A 92 18.54 -8.60 3.84
C GLN A 92 19.68 -8.68 4.86
N ASP A 93 19.38 -8.57 6.16
CA ASP A 93 20.37 -8.70 7.24
C ASP A 93 21.07 -10.07 7.21
N GLN A 94 20.33 -11.17 6.93
CA GLN A 94 20.89 -12.52 6.80
C GLN A 94 21.83 -12.66 5.60
N GLU A 95 21.61 -11.92 4.55
CA GLU A 95 22.43 -11.90 3.33
C GLU A 95 23.57 -10.87 3.41
N GLY A 96 23.69 -10.16 4.54
CA GLY A 96 24.72 -9.12 4.74
C GLY A 96 24.46 -7.85 3.93
N ILE A 97 23.21 -7.62 3.50
CA ILE A 97 22.79 -6.47 2.72
C ILE A 97 22.44 -5.33 3.68
N PRO A 98 23.10 -4.15 3.61
CA PRO A 98 22.76 -3.03 4.46
C PRO A 98 21.34 -2.55 4.19
N PHE A 99 20.46 -2.63 5.21
CA PHE A 99 19.12 -2.07 5.15
C PHE A 99 19.15 -0.58 5.45
N THR A 100 18.68 0.25 4.53
CA THR A 100 18.58 1.69 4.75
C THR A 100 17.14 2.09 5.10
N ASP A 101 16.26 2.03 4.11
CA ASP A 101 14.88 2.46 4.20
C ASP A 101 13.97 1.46 3.52
N ALA A 102 12.71 1.36 3.93
CA ALA A 102 11.68 0.67 3.18
C ALA A 102 10.38 1.46 3.16
N ASN A 103 9.70 1.38 2.05
CA ASN A 103 8.43 2.04 1.83
C ASN A 103 7.46 1.05 1.18
N ILE A 104 6.30 0.87 1.78
CA ILE A 104 5.23 0.04 1.21
C ILE A 104 3.95 0.86 1.19
N GLU A 105 3.35 0.91 0.02
CA GLU A 105 2.01 1.44 -0.18
C GLU A 105 1.10 0.34 -0.73
N VAL A 106 -0.11 0.25 -0.21
CA VAL A 106 -1.18 -0.56 -0.79
C VAL A 106 -2.40 0.29 -0.99
N THR A 107 -2.94 0.28 -2.20
CA THR A 107 -4.19 0.95 -2.55
C THR A 107 -5.25 -0.08 -2.93
N PHE A 108 -6.49 0.16 -2.54
CA PHE A 108 -7.62 -0.73 -2.81
C PHE A 108 -8.93 0.05 -2.83
N LYS A 109 -9.98 -0.55 -3.40
CA LYS A 109 -11.32 0.00 -3.37
C LYS A 109 -12.15 -0.67 -2.28
N TYR A 110 -12.59 0.13 -1.30
CA TYR A 110 -13.45 -0.31 -0.21
C TYR A 110 -14.90 0.03 -0.52
N PHE A 111 -15.82 -0.93 -0.35
CA PHE A 111 -17.23 -0.76 -0.69
C PHE A 111 -18.09 -0.64 0.55
N LEU A 112 -18.94 0.38 0.56
CA LEU A 112 -19.98 0.57 1.57
C LEU A 112 -21.38 0.45 0.93
N GLU A 113 -22.25 -0.31 1.58
CA GLU A 113 -23.66 -0.32 1.23
C GLU A 113 -24.32 0.99 1.69
N LYS A 114 -24.97 1.69 0.79
CA LYS A 114 -25.74 2.90 1.07
C LYS A 114 -27.17 2.74 0.57
N SER A 115 -28.12 3.18 1.41
CA SER A 115 -29.53 3.27 1.02
C SER A 115 -29.83 4.62 0.36
N ALA A 116 -30.63 4.63 -0.67
CA ALA A 116 -31.11 5.87 -1.27
C ALA A 116 -32.00 6.64 -0.28
N PRO A 117 -31.91 7.99 -0.20
CA PRO A 117 -32.65 8.79 0.80
C PRO A 117 -34.16 8.65 0.74
N SER A 118 -34.73 8.39 -0.44
CA SER A 118 -36.15 8.34 -0.70
C SER A 118 -36.70 6.98 -1.14
N SER A 119 -35.88 5.95 -1.10
CA SER A 119 -36.29 4.58 -1.43
C SER A 119 -35.50 3.56 -0.59
N GLU A 120 -36.05 2.36 -0.45
CA GLU A 120 -35.33 1.27 0.23
C GLU A 120 -34.26 0.62 -0.64
N MET A 121 -33.98 1.17 -1.82
CA MET A 121 -32.98 0.65 -2.72
C MET A 121 -31.59 0.86 -2.13
N LYS A 122 -30.82 -0.22 -2.09
CA LYS A 122 -29.45 -0.26 -1.62
C LYS A 122 -28.48 -0.35 -2.79
N SER A 123 -27.36 0.33 -2.69
CA SER A 123 -26.28 0.29 -3.67
C SER A 123 -24.91 0.24 -2.98
N LEU A 124 -23.93 -0.35 -3.65
CA LEU A 124 -22.54 -0.33 -3.19
C LEU A 124 -21.84 0.92 -3.74
N VAL A 125 -21.24 1.68 -2.85
CA VAL A 125 -20.41 2.83 -3.19
C VAL A 125 -18.96 2.51 -2.86
N GLY A 126 -18.07 2.59 -3.86
CA GLY A 126 -16.65 2.30 -3.69
C GLY A 126 -15.85 3.56 -3.36
N TYR A 127 -15.00 3.47 -2.34
CA TYR A 127 -14.06 4.50 -1.92
C TYR A 127 -12.63 4.05 -2.17
N ASP A 128 -11.80 4.92 -2.73
CA ASP A 128 -10.37 4.63 -2.87
C ASP A 128 -9.69 4.82 -1.53
N CYS A 129 -9.10 3.75 -1.04
CA CYS A 129 -8.44 3.66 0.26
C CYS A 129 -7.01 3.18 0.09
N GLY A 130 -6.17 3.44 1.09
CA GLY A 130 -4.81 2.93 1.10
C GLY A 130 -4.20 2.90 2.49
N PHE A 131 -3.18 2.06 2.62
CA PHE A 131 -2.26 2.04 3.75
C PHE A 131 -0.86 2.35 3.23
N HIS A 132 -0.13 3.15 3.99
CA HIS A 132 1.25 3.49 3.72
C HIS A 132 2.09 3.29 4.97
N VAL A 133 3.22 2.60 4.82
CA VAL A 133 4.21 2.41 5.87
C VAL A 133 5.59 2.73 5.32
N GLU A 134 6.31 3.58 6.01
CA GLU A 134 7.69 3.93 5.72
C GLU A 134 8.54 3.69 6.96
N LEU A 135 9.65 2.98 6.79
CA LEU A 135 10.68 2.80 7.80
C LEU A 135 11.92 3.58 7.37
N ASN A 136 12.00 4.83 7.86
CA ASN A 136 13.16 5.69 7.80
C ASN A 136 13.36 6.28 9.20
N GLY A 137 14.33 5.80 9.94
CA GLY A 137 14.58 6.28 11.30
C GLY A 137 13.39 6.15 12.26
N SER A 138 12.49 7.15 12.32
CA SER A 138 11.35 7.17 13.25
C SER A 138 10.14 6.33 12.82
N GLY A 139 10.08 5.93 11.56
CA GLY A 139 8.94 5.21 10.98
C GLY A 139 7.69 6.10 10.80
N HIS A 140 6.97 5.90 9.72
CA HIS A 140 5.70 6.59 9.44
C HIS A 140 4.63 5.59 9.01
N LYS A 141 3.39 5.77 9.51
CA LYS A 141 2.22 5.00 9.12
C LYS A 141 1.10 5.95 8.76
N ALA A 142 0.43 5.74 7.64
CA ALA A 142 -0.71 6.52 7.21
C ALA A 142 -1.83 5.66 6.63
N VAL A 143 -3.07 6.10 6.85
CA VAL A 143 -4.27 5.60 6.17
C VAL A 143 -4.79 6.70 5.28
N SER A 144 -5.10 6.39 4.04
CA SER A 144 -5.73 7.31 3.11
C SER A 144 -7.14 6.84 2.75
N VAL A 145 -8.06 7.80 2.61
CA VAL A 145 -9.41 7.57 2.10
C VAL A 145 -9.79 8.75 1.22
N THR A 146 -10.19 8.47 -0.01
CA THR A 146 -10.70 9.49 -0.94
C THR A 146 -12.22 9.48 -0.93
N VAL A 147 -12.81 10.59 -0.48
CA VAL A 147 -14.26 10.76 -0.40
C VAL A 147 -14.69 11.81 -1.41
N PRO A 148 -15.51 11.48 -2.41
CA PRO A 148 -16.09 12.48 -3.30
C PRO A 148 -17.08 13.35 -2.52
N VAL A 149 -17.00 14.65 -2.69
CA VAL A 149 -17.90 15.63 -2.06
C VAL A 149 -18.47 16.57 -3.11
N SER A 150 -19.68 17.09 -2.85
CA SER A 150 -20.27 18.17 -3.64
C SER A 150 -20.03 19.49 -2.93
N THR A 151 -19.69 20.53 -3.70
CA THR A 151 -19.63 21.89 -3.18
C THR A 151 -21.02 22.50 -3.14
N VAL A 152 -21.26 23.37 -2.14
CA VAL A 152 -22.50 24.16 -2.00
C VAL A 152 -22.16 25.62 -2.19
N CYS A 153 -22.83 26.27 -3.15
CA CYS A 153 -22.70 27.70 -3.39
C CYS A 153 -23.76 28.45 -2.56
N PRO A 154 -23.40 29.45 -1.73
CA PRO A 154 -24.37 30.24 -0.97
C PRO A 154 -25.43 30.91 -1.86
N CYS A 155 -25.05 31.42 -3.03
CA CYS A 155 -25.99 32.02 -3.98
C CYS A 155 -26.97 31.01 -4.56
N SER A 156 -26.54 29.77 -4.81
CA SER A 156 -27.41 28.71 -5.28
C SER A 156 -28.35 28.22 -4.17
N GLN A 157 -27.96 28.36 -2.91
CA GLN A 157 -28.79 27.99 -1.75
C GLN A 157 -30.02 28.92 -1.62
N GLU A 158 -29.90 30.17 -2.02
CA GLU A 158 -31.06 31.12 -2.01
C GLU A 158 -32.08 30.86 -3.11
N ILE A 159 -31.66 30.24 -4.23
CA ILE A 159 -32.54 30.01 -5.40
C ILE A 159 -32.92 28.53 -5.60
N SER A 160 -32.36 27.63 -4.80
CA SER A 160 -32.66 26.18 -4.86
C SER A 160 -32.74 25.58 -3.47
N ASP A 161 -33.57 24.55 -3.30
CA ASP A 161 -33.82 23.90 -2.00
C ASP A 161 -32.56 23.28 -1.36
N ASN A 162 -31.50 22.97 -2.13
CA ASN A 162 -30.31 22.33 -1.64
C ASN A 162 -29.01 23.08 -1.92
N GLY A 163 -29.01 24.07 -2.82
CA GLY A 163 -27.80 24.85 -3.16
C GLY A 163 -26.62 24.03 -3.71
N ALA A 164 -26.78 22.72 -3.88
CA ALA A 164 -25.73 21.84 -4.33
C ALA A 164 -25.69 21.79 -5.87
N HIS A 165 -24.48 21.94 -6.41
CA HIS A 165 -24.24 21.69 -7.84
C HIS A 165 -22.95 20.89 -8.01
N ASN A 166 -22.95 20.04 -9.04
CA ASN A 166 -21.73 19.30 -9.42
C ASN A 166 -20.76 20.25 -10.13
N GLN A 167 -19.52 20.21 -9.71
CA GLN A 167 -18.38 20.81 -10.41
C GLN A 167 -17.49 19.70 -10.96
#